data_b4e4cb4d7b4eb307397fbf315bb4236b
#
_entry.id   b4e4cb4d7b4eb307397fbf315bb4236b
#
_cell.length_a   1.000
_cell.length_b   1.000
_cell.length_c   1.000
_cell.angle_alpha   90.00
_cell.angle_beta   90.00
_cell.angle_gamma   90.00
#
_symmetry.space_group_name_H-M   'P 1'
#
loop_
_entity.id
_entity.type
_entity.pdbx_description
1 polymer ?
#
loop_
_entity_poly.entity_id
_entity_poly.type
_entity_poly.pdbx_seq_one_letter_code
_entity_poly.pdbx_strand_id
1 'polypeptide(L)' 'MKHENPETKLIREQNQYIRVLEEQLDVCKRQIKAQEVLIEKQNQALELFADAFSKEEK' A
#
# COMPACT_ATOMS: atom_id res chain seq x y z
N MET A 1 -27.35 -15.58 34.57
CA MET A 1 -26.15 -15.39 33.78
C MET A 1 -26.50 -15.32 32.30
N LYS A 2 -26.11 -14.26 31.66
CA LYS A 2 -26.44 -14.10 30.23
C LYS A 2 -25.33 -14.67 29.39
N HIS A 3 -25.68 -15.62 28.59
CA HIS A 3 -24.76 -16.17 27.62
C HIS A 3 -24.90 -15.40 26.32
N GLU A 4 -23.81 -15.11 25.72
CA GLU A 4 -23.81 -14.44 24.43
C GLU A 4 -24.38 -15.38 23.38
N ASN A 5 -25.29 -14.85 22.57
CA ASN A 5 -25.85 -15.58 21.46
C ASN A 5 -24.72 -15.95 20.47
N PRO A 6 -24.67 -17.21 20.00
CA PRO A 6 -23.63 -17.61 19.06
C PRO A 6 -23.60 -16.74 17.80
N GLU A 7 -24.75 -16.28 17.33
CA GLU A 7 -24.82 -15.40 16.17
C GLU A 7 -24.18 -14.05 16.46
N THR A 8 -24.42 -13.50 17.64
CA THR A 8 -23.83 -12.22 18.06
C THR A 8 -22.31 -12.34 18.16
N LYS A 9 -21.86 -13.43 18.72
CA LYS A 9 -20.43 -13.69 18.84
C LYS A 9 -19.76 -13.78 17.47
N LEU A 10 -20.39 -14.48 16.55
CA LEU A 10 -19.89 -14.64 15.19
C LEU A 10 -19.81 -13.30 14.47
N ILE A 11 -20.84 -12.49 14.60
CA ILE A 11 -20.87 -11.17 13.99
C ILE A 11 -19.74 -10.30 14.53
N ARG A 12 -19.50 -10.36 15.83
CA ARG A 12 -18.43 -9.60 16.47
C ARG A 12 -17.06 -10.04 15.95
N GLU A 13 -16.84 -11.33 15.83
CA GLU A 13 -15.58 -11.85 15.33
C GLU A 13 -15.37 -11.47 13.88
N GLN A 14 -16.42 -11.54 13.06
CA GLN A 14 -16.35 -11.12 11.68
C GLN A 14 -16.02 -9.64 11.55
N ASN A 15 -16.63 -8.81 12.40
CA ASN A 15 -16.36 -7.38 12.37
C ASN A 15 -14.92 -7.07 12.76
N GLN A 16 -14.37 -7.79 13.71
CA GLN A 16 -12.97 -7.65 14.08
C GLN A 16 -12.05 -8.05 12.93
N TYR A 17 -12.39 -9.13 12.27
CA TYR A 17 -11.63 -9.61 11.13
C TYR A 17 -11.64 -8.60 9.99
N ILE A 18 -12.80 -8.03 9.71
CA ILE A 18 -12.95 -7.01 8.68
C ILE A 18 -12.07 -5.79 9.01
N ARG A 19 -12.04 -5.37 10.27
CA ARG A 19 -11.20 -4.25 10.69
C ARG A 19 -9.73 -4.51 10.43
N VAL A 20 -9.28 -5.70 10.78
CA VAL A 20 -7.88 -6.07 10.57
C VAL A 20 -7.56 -6.04 9.09
N LEU A 21 -8.45 -6.57 8.25
CA LEU A 21 -8.26 -6.57 6.81
C LEU A 21 -8.23 -5.15 6.25
N GLU A 22 -9.10 -4.27 6.74
CA GLU A 22 -9.12 -2.88 6.30
C GLU A 22 -7.82 -2.17 6.67
N GLU A 23 -7.31 -2.41 7.87
CA GLU A 23 -6.04 -1.84 8.29
C GLU A 23 -4.89 -2.34 7.42
N GLN A 24 -4.89 -3.62 7.09
CA GLN A 24 -3.87 -4.18 6.21
C GLN A 24 -3.95 -3.58 4.82
N LEU A 25 -5.16 -3.37 4.31
CA LEU A 25 -5.34 -2.72 3.02
C LEU A 25 -4.80 -1.30 3.02
N ASP A 26 -5.05 -0.56 4.10
CA ASP A 26 -4.53 0.80 4.24
C ASP A 26 -3.01 0.83 4.20
N VAL A 27 -2.39 -0.08 4.94
CA VAL A 27 -0.93 -0.18 4.96
C VAL A 27 -0.41 -0.51 3.56
N CYS A 28 -1.04 -1.46 2.89
CA CYS A 28 -0.64 -1.85 1.53
C CYS A 28 -0.78 -0.67 0.57
N LYS A 29 -1.85 0.08 0.66
CA LYS A 29 -2.06 1.24 -0.20
C LYS A 29 -0.99 2.29 0.01
N ARG A 30 -0.60 2.53 1.26
CA ARG A 30 0.47 3.48 1.58
C ARG A 30 1.80 3.02 1.02
N GLN A 31 2.09 1.74 1.12
CA GLN A 31 3.32 1.17 0.57
C GLN A 31 3.36 1.30 -0.94
N ILE A 32 2.25 1.01 -1.60
CA ILE A 32 2.17 1.13 -3.06
C ILE A 32 2.41 2.59 -3.47
N LYS A 33 1.79 3.52 -2.77
CA LYS A 33 1.95 4.93 -3.08
C LYS A 33 3.40 5.39 -2.90
N ALA A 34 4.04 4.94 -1.83
CA ALA A 34 5.45 5.26 -1.59
C ALA A 34 6.34 4.68 -2.68
N GLN A 35 6.05 3.46 -3.11
CA GLN A 35 6.79 2.81 -4.19
C GLN A 35 6.60 3.56 -5.51
N GLU A 36 5.39 4.00 -5.80
CA GLU A 36 5.11 4.76 -7.01
C GLU A 36 5.91 6.06 -7.05
N VAL A 37 5.99 6.76 -5.93
CA VAL A 37 6.78 7.99 -5.84
C VAL A 37 8.26 7.68 -6.07
N LEU A 38 8.75 6.60 -5.49
CA LEU A 38 10.14 6.19 -5.67
C LEU A 38 10.44 5.85 -7.11
N ILE A 39 9.55 5.10 -7.75
CA ILE A 39 9.71 4.73 -9.17
C ILE A 39 9.74 5.99 -10.03
N GLU A 40 8.85 6.93 -9.76
CA GLU A 40 8.82 8.18 -10.50
C GLU A 40 10.13 8.95 -10.37
N LYS A 41 10.67 9.03 -9.16
CA LYS A 41 11.95 9.69 -8.93
C LYS A 41 13.09 8.98 -9.67
N GLN A 42 13.08 7.66 -9.66
CA GLN A 42 14.08 6.88 -10.37
C GLN A 42 14.00 7.11 -11.87
N ASN A 43 12.78 7.18 -12.41
CA ASN A 43 12.58 7.45 -13.83
C ASN A 43 13.09 8.83 -14.21
N GLN A 44 12.84 9.83 -13.37
CA GLN A 44 13.34 11.18 -13.61
C GLN A 44 14.87 11.20 -13.61
N ALA A 45 15.48 10.50 -12.68
CA ALA A 45 16.94 10.41 -12.63
C ALA A 45 17.50 9.72 -13.86
N LEU A 46 16.83 8.66 -14.32
CA LEU A 46 17.26 7.96 -15.53
C LEU A 46 17.15 8.86 -16.77
N GLU A 47 16.09 9.66 -16.86
CA GLU A 47 15.92 10.59 -17.96
C GLU A 47 17.04 11.63 -17.98
N LEU A 48 17.36 12.18 -16.81
CA LEU A 48 18.45 13.15 -16.72
C LEU A 48 19.78 12.52 -17.09
N PHE A 49 19.99 11.30 -16.68
CA PHE A 49 21.21 10.58 -16.98
C PHE A 49 21.33 10.32 -18.48
N ALA A 50 20.22 9.90 -19.10
CA ALA A 50 20.20 9.66 -20.54
C ALA A 50 20.46 10.92 -21.33
N ASP A 51 19.90 12.05 -20.89
CA ASP A 51 20.14 13.34 -21.52
C ASP A 51 21.61 13.74 -21.47
N ALA A 52 22.22 13.54 -20.29
CA ALA A 52 23.64 13.85 -20.13
C ALA A 52 24.51 12.98 -21.05
N PHE A 53 24.15 11.72 -21.17
CA PHE A 53 24.84 10.79 -22.05
C PHE A 53 24.72 11.19 -23.51
N SER A 54 23.52 11.58 -23.91
CA SER A 54 23.28 12.01 -25.26
C SER A 54 24.12 13.22 -25.64
N LYS A 55 24.29 14.15 -24.71
CA LYS A 55 25.07 15.35 -24.94
C LYS A 55 26.55 15.06 -25.12
N GLU A 56 27.03 14.05 -24.42
CA GLU A 56 28.45 13.69 -24.46
C GLU A 56 28.81 12.94 -25.74
N GLU A 57 27.86 12.33 -26.40
CA GLU A 57 28.08 11.51 -27.57
C GLU A 57 28.29 12.31 -28.88
N LYS A 58 28.28 13.57 -28.81
CA LYS A 58 28.51 14.40 -30.02
C LYS A 58 29.92 14.35 -30.54
#